data_ff5c670037dd703936e9648707c0b650
#
_entry.id   ff5c670037dd703936e9648707c0b650
#
_cell.length_a   1.000
_cell.length_b   1.000
_cell.length_c   1.000
_cell.angle_alpha   90.00
_cell.angle_beta   90.00
_cell.angle_gamma   90.00
#
_symmetry.space_group_name_H-M   'P 1'
#
loop_
_entity.id
_entity.type
_entity.pdbx_description
1 polymer ?
#
loop_
_entity_poly.entity_id
_entity_poly.type
_entity_poly.pdbx_seq_one_letter_code
_entity_poly.pdbx_strand_id
1 'polypeptide(L)'
;MTTSFFLAGVMQGSRRDIDAADQSYRLLLRRMIERLHPSAVVHDPHELVLQRYGDRVTEIRGALADATDAPVIVRDRLDPEVLELLDVFHEMAQLASASDICVVWLPGHEPSMGTAAEMYGAFQAGRTVVTITEMRYNVAVLSCSTVILPDLAAFSDWLAKDGDSLCTTS
;
A
#
# COMPACT_ATOMS: atom_id res chain seq x y z
N MET A 1 12.37 -20.58 -2.59
CA MET A 1 12.48 -19.13 -2.94
C MET A 1 11.88 -18.33 -1.80
N THR A 2 12.37 -17.13 -1.54
CA THR A 2 11.86 -16.26 -0.49
C THR A 2 10.67 -15.47 -1.06
N THR A 3 9.48 -15.61 -0.49
CA THR A 3 8.28 -14.90 -0.92
C THR A 3 8.31 -13.45 -0.44
N SER A 4 8.03 -12.51 -1.32
CA SER A 4 7.95 -11.09 -1.02
C SER A 4 6.51 -10.60 -0.92
N PHE A 5 6.23 -9.81 0.12
CA PHE A 5 4.92 -9.19 0.38
C PHE A 5 5.06 -7.67 0.35
N PHE A 6 4.10 -7.01 -0.27
CA PHE A 6 3.95 -5.56 -0.22
C PHE A 6 2.68 -5.21 0.57
N LEU A 7 2.78 -4.29 1.51
CA LEU A 7 1.66 -3.84 2.33
C LEU A 7 1.05 -2.56 1.77
N ALA A 8 -0.03 -2.68 1.01
CA ALA A 8 -0.84 -1.57 0.54
C ALA A 8 -1.95 -1.23 1.54
N GLY A 9 -2.22 0.05 1.74
CA GLY A 9 -3.32 0.47 2.62
C GLY A 9 -3.41 1.97 2.78
N VAL A 10 -4.48 2.42 3.42
CA VAL A 10 -4.80 3.83 3.55
C VAL A 10 -3.71 4.57 4.33
N MET A 11 -3.04 5.53 3.70
CA MET A 11 -2.16 6.49 4.35
C MET A 11 -2.87 7.83 4.57
N GLN A 12 -3.22 8.52 3.51
CA GLN A 12 -3.94 9.79 3.54
C GLN A 12 -5.46 9.60 3.45
N GLY A 13 -5.92 8.69 2.58
CA GLY A 13 -7.34 8.43 2.34
C GLY A 13 -8.07 9.66 1.81
N SER A 14 -9.22 9.95 2.40
CA SER A 14 -10.07 11.12 2.07
C SER A 14 -9.78 12.35 2.93
N ARG A 15 -8.70 12.35 3.73
CA ARG A 15 -8.34 13.47 4.61
C ARG A 15 -7.98 14.70 3.81
N ARG A 16 -8.38 15.86 4.34
CA ARG A 16 -8.08 17.18 3.76
C ARG A 16 -6.78 17.78 4.28
N ASP A 17 -6.20 17.15 5.29
CA ASP A 17 -4.95 17.54 5.90
C ASP A 17 -3.78 16.64 5.45
N ILE A 18 -2.59 17.02 5.87
CA ILE A 18 -1.35 16.27 5.59
C ILE A 18 -1.14 15.09 6.55
N ASP A 19 -2.06 14.87 7.51
CA ASP A 19 -1.93 13.83 8.50
C ASP A 19 -2.23 12.45 7.91
N ALA A 20 -1.39 11.49 8.26
CA ALA A 20 -1.62 10.10 7.88
C ALA A 20 -2.68 9.45 8.77
N ALA A 21 -3.42 8.50 8.21
CA ALA A 21 -4.24 7.58 8.97
C ALA A 21 -3.41 6.79 9.98
N ASP A 22 -4.07 6.17 10.96
CA ASP A 22 -3.39 5.20 11.84
C ASP A 22 -2.72 4.09 11.02
N GLN A 23 -1.42 3.93 11.17
CA GLN A 23 -0.60 2.96 10.46
C GLN A 23 -0.32 1.69 11.29
N SER A 24 -0.93 1.54 12.47
CA SER A 24 -0.70 0.39 13.38
C SER A 24 -1.06 -0.96 12.75
N TYR A 25 -2.01 -0.98 11.81
CA TYR A 25 -2.39 -2.19 11.08
C TYR A 25 -1.22 -2.80 10.29
N ARG A 26 -0.26 -2.01 9.83
CA ARG A 26 0.90 -2.47 9.06
C ARG A 26 1.78 -3.39 9.90
N LEU A 27 2.02 -3.01 11.16
CA LEU A 27 2.76 -3.84 12.10
C LEU A 27 2.01 -5.15 12.40
N LEU A 28 0.68 -5.09 12.48
CA LEU A 28 -0.14 -6.28 12.68
C LEU A 28 -0.06 -7.25 11.49
N LEU A 29 -0.24 -6.74 10.26
CA LEU A 29 -0.12 -7.54 9.04
C LEU A 29 1.27 -8.15 8.90
N ARG A 30 2.32 -7.36 9.14
CA ARG A 30 3.71 -7.85 9.13
C ARG A 30 3.90 -9.02 10.10
N ARG A 31 3.49 -8.86 11.36
CA ARG A 31 3.61 -9.93 12.37
C ARG A 31 2.84 -11.19 11.99
N MET A 32 1.68 -11.06 11.36
CA MET A 32 0.91 -12.21 10.88
C MET A 32 1.67 -12.95 9.77
N ILE A 33 2.24 -12.22 8.80
CA ILE A 33 3.04 -12.78 7.72
C ILE A 33 4.29 -13.47 8.28
N GLU A 34 5.10 -12.75 9.05
CA GLU A 34 6.38 -13.27 9.59
C GLU A 34 6.20 -14.50 10.50
N ARG A 35 5.08 -14.59 11.22
CA ARG A 35 4.77 -15.75 12.05
C ARG A 35 4.53 -17.00 11.24
N LEU A 36 3.86 -16.91 10.09
CA LEU A 36 3.50 -18.04 9.24
C LEU A 36 4.53 -18.30 8.13
N HIS A 37 5.21 -17.25 7.70
CA HIS A 37 6.25 -17.25 6.67
C HIS A 37 7.53 -16.58 7.20
N PRO A 38 8.32 -17.23 8.09
CA PRO A 38 9.47 -16.59 8.74
C PRO A 38 10.59 -16.13 7.80
N SER A 39 10.63 -16.65 6.58
CA SER A 39 11.60 -16.25 5.55
C SER A 39 11.07 -15.17 4.59
N ALA A 40 9.83 -14.72 4.77
CA ALA A 40 9.23 -13.71 3.90
C ALA A 40 9.96 -12.36 3.99
N VAL A 41 10.02 -11.65 2.86
CA VAL A 41 10.41 -10.24 2.82
C VAL A 41 9.14 -9.40 2.80
N VAL A 42 8.99 -8.49 3.76
CA VAL A 42 7.81 -7.63 3.85
C VAL A 42 8.20 -6.18 3.57
N HIS A 43 7.68 -5.64 2.48
CA HIS A 43 7.86 -4.25 2.08
C HIS A 43 6.72 -3.39 2.63
N ASP A 44 7.07 -2.43 3.48
CA ASP A 44 6.13 -1.47 4.06
C ASP A 44 6.46 -0.06 3.55
N PRO A 45 5.60 0.54 2.70
CA PRO A 45 5.79 1.90 2.19
C PRO A 45 5.98 2.95 3.28
N HIS A 46 5.28 2.81 4.40
CA HIS A 46 5.38 3.77 5.49
C HIS A 46 6.78 3.75 6.14
N GLU A 47 7.34 2.57 6.39
CA GLU A 47 8.71 2.43 6.88
C GLU A 47 9.73 3.00 5.89
N LEU A 48 9.56 2.73 4.59
CA LEU A 48 10.48 3.21 3.55
C LEU A 48 10.49 4.74 3.48
N VAL A 49 9.32 5.38 3.60
CA VAL A 49 9.21 6.85 3.68
C VAL A 49 9.91 7.38 4.93
N LEU A 50 9.69 6.77 6.10
CA LEU A 50 10.34 7.18 7.35
C LEU A 50 11.85 6.98 7.30
N GLN A 51 12.34 5.89 6.72
CA GLN A 51 13.77 5.64 6.55
C GLN A 51 14.45 6.65 5.61
N ARG A 52 13.75 7.03 4.53
CA ARG A 52 14.28 7.99 3.54
C ARG A 52 14.32 9.41 4.06
N TYR A 53 13.25 9.87 4.69
CA TYR A 53 13.07 11.27 5.06
C TYR A 53 13.28 11.56 6.55
N GLY A 54 13.08 10.58 7.45
CA GLY A 54 13.26 10.75 8.89
C GLY A 54 12.53 11.97 9.42
N ASP A 55 13.27 12.88 10.08
CA ASP A 55 12.73 14.10 10.66
C ASP A 55 12.26 15.13 9.60
N ARG A 56 12.67 15.00 8.33
CA ARG A 56 12.26 15.89 7.24
C ARG A 56 10.83 15.63 6.75
N VAL A 57 10.17 14.55 7.17
CA VAL A 57 8.79 14.22 6.76
C VAL A 57 7.84 15.39 7.04
N THR A 58 7.96 16.05 8.20
CA THR A 58 7.11 17.19 8.56
C THR A 58 7.36 18.41 7.68
N GLU A 59 8.62 18.70 7.36
CA GLU A 59 9.01 19.79 6.47
C GLU A 59 8.46 19.58 5.05
N ILE A 60 8.64 18.39 4.50
CA ILE A 60 8.16 18.03 3.15
C ILE A 60 6.63 18.09 3.08
N ARG A 61 5.94 17.64 4.13
CA ARG A 61 4.48 17.76 4.22
C ARG A 61 4.02 19.22 4.27
N GLY A 62 4.75 20.09 4.98
CA GLY A 62 4.49 21.52 4.98
C GLY A 62 4.63 22.12 3.59
N ALA A 63 5.72 21.84 2.89
CA ALA A 63 5.95 22.30 1.51
C ALA A 63 4.86 21.78 0.54
N LEU A 64 4.39 20.55 0.72
CA LEU A 64 3.26 20.00 -0.04
C LEU A 64 1.96 20.76 0.24
N ALA A 65 1.66 21.07 1.50
CA ALA A 65 0.47 21.83 1.88
C ALA A 65 0.50 23.24 1.24
N ASP A 66 1.63 23.95 1.34
CA ASP A 66 1.81 25.27 0.75
C ASP A 66 1.65 25.23 -0.79
N ALA A 67 2.21 24.22 -1.44
CA ALA A 67 2.10 24.04 -2.88
C ALA A 67 0.66 23.75 -3.36
N THR A 68 -0.18 23.16 -2.50
CA THR A 68 -1.56 22.79 -2.83
C THR A 68 -2.59 23.87 -2.52
N ASP A 69 -2.20 24.97 -1.88
CA ASP A 69 -3.08 26.14 -1.65
C ASP A 69 -3.36 26.95 -2.94
N ALA A 70 -2.58 26.74 -3.99
CA ALA A 70 -2.79 27.44 -5.26
C ALA A 70 -4.07 26.95 -5.96
N PRO A 71 -4.87 27.84 -6.58
CA PRO A 71 -6.10 27.47 -7.30
C PRO A 71 -5.85 26.56 -8.51
N VAL A 72 -4.62 26.56 -9.02
CA VAL A 72 -4.15 25.68 -10.11
C VAL A 72 -2.77 25.17 -9.74
N ILE A 73 -2.64 23.86 -9.65
CA ILE A 73 -1.38 23.18 -9.36
C ILE A 73 -0.81 22.65 -10.67
N VAL A 74 0.42 23.07 -11.00
CA VAL A 74 1.15 22.54 -12.16
C VAL A 74 2.33 21.73 -11.64
N ARG A 75 2.31 20.41 -11.86
CA ARG A 75 3.30 19.48 -11.31
C ARG A 75 4.75 19.93 -11.54
N ASP A 76 5.07 20.36 -12.76
CA ASP A 76 6.44 20.76 -13.16
C ASP A 76 6.91 22.07 -12.53
N ARG A 77 6.05 22.76 -11.77
CA ARG A 77 6.35 23.99 -11.02
C ARG A 77 6.43 23.77 -9.51
N LEU A 78 6.23 22.55 -9.05
CA LEU A 78 6.37 22.20 -7.65
C LEU A 78 7.83 22.23 -7.22
N ASP A 79 8.07 22.53 -5.96
CA ASP A 79 9.42 22.51 -5.39
C ASP A 79 10.07 21.14 -5.54
N PRO A 80 11.40 21.08 -5.74
CA PRO A 80 12.12 19.82 -5.92
C PRO A 80 11.87 18.79 -4.80
N GLU A 81 11.72 19.24 -3.56
CA GLU A 81 11.45 18.38 -2.41
C GLU A 81 10.04 17.72 -2.49
N VAL A 82 9.06 18.49 -2.99
CA VAL A 82 7.71 17.95 -3.24
C VAL A 82 7.75 16.96 -4.39
N LEU A 83 8.47 17.25 -5.47
CA LEU A 83 8.64 16.33 -6.60
C LEU A 83 9.30 15.02 -6.16
N GLU A 84 10.33 15.08 -5.30
CA GLU A 84 10.98 13.90 -4.72
C GLU A 84 9.99 13.03 -3.95
N LEU A 85 9.08 13.62 -3.16
CA LEU A 85 8.03 12.87 -2.47
C LEU A 85 7.05 12.20 -3.44
N LEU A 86 6.70 12.88 -4.54
CA LEU A 86 5.84 12.30 -5.58
C LEU A 86 6.52 11.13 -6.30
N ASP A 87 7.83 11.19 -6.49
CA ASP A 87 8.59 10.10 -7.12
C ASP A 87 8.64 8.86 -6.20
N VAL A 88 8.69 9.05 -4.88
CA VAL A 88 8.55 7.93 -3.92
C VAL A 88 7.22 7.20 -4.10
N PHE A 89 6.13 7.91 -4.37
CA PHE A 89 4.86 7.26 -4.66
C PHE A 89 4.95 6.30 -5.87
N HIS A 90 5.63 6.73 -6.94
CA HIS A 90 5.85 5.88 -8.11
C HIS A 90 6.75 4.66 -7.79
N GLU A 91 7.80 4.86 -6.98
CA GLU A 91 8.66 3.76 -6.53
C GLU A 91 7.86 2.73 -5.72
N MET A 92 6.95 3.16 -4.84
CA MET A 92 6.10 2.26 -4.06
C MET A 92 5.15 1.45 -4.96
N ALA A 93 4.54 2.09 -5.97
CA ALA A 93 3.71 1.39 -6.94
C ALA A 93 4.52 0.36 -7.76
N GLN A 94 5.77 0.69 -8.11
CA GLN A 94 6.68 -0.26 -8.78
C GLN A 94 7.06 -1.41 -7.84
N LEU A 95 7.32 -1.14 -6.57
CA LEU A 95 7.65 -2.16 -5.57
C LEU A 95 6.46 -3.11 -5.33
N ALA A 96 5.23 -2.58 -5.30
CA ALA A 96 4.01 -3.41 -5.27
C ALA A 96 3.94 -4.35 -6.47
N SER A 97 4.26 -3.85 -7.66
CA SER A 97 4.29 -4.64 -8.90
C SER A 97 5.43 -5.67 -8.95
N ALA A 98 6.52 -5.44 -8.22
CA ALA A 98 7.67 -6.33 -8.16
C ALA A 98 7.53 -7.42 -7.08
N SER A 99 6.71 -7.22 -6.08
CA SER A 99 6.47 -8.17 -4.98
C SER A 99 5.59 -9.34 -5.44
N ASP A 100 5.76 -10.52 -4.86
CA ASP A 100 4.98 -11.72 -5.22
C ASP A 100 3.53 -11.60 -4.80
N ILE A 101 3.29 -10.99 -3.64
CA ILE A 101 1.96 -10.81 -3.05
C ILE A 101 1.77 -9.35 -2.62
N CYS A 102 0.72 -8.70 -3.11
CA CYS A 102 0.27 -7.39 -2.65
C CYS A 102 -0.88 -7.59 -1.67
N VAL A 103 -0.65 -7.28 -0.38
CA VAL A 103 -1.67 -7.33 0.67
C VAL A 103 -2.29 -5.94 0.81
N VAL A 104 -3.57 -5.85 0.52
CA VAL A 104 -4.34 -4.60 0.47
C VAL A 104 -5.26 -4.51 1.69
N TRP A 105 -5.07 -3.49 2.53
CA TRP A 105 -5.91 -3.21 3.68
C TRP A 105 -6.78 -1.97 3.46
N LEU A 106 -8.09 -2.19 3.28
CA LEU A 106 -9.10 -1.14 3.08
C LEU A 106 -10.24 -1.35 4.09
N PRO A 107 -10.06 -0.91 5.35
CA PRO A 107 -11.07 -1.11 6.39
C PRO A 107 -12.30 -0.24 6.16
N GLY A 108 -13.45 -0.79 6.50
CA GLY A 108 -14.74 -0.09 6.31
C GLY A 108 -15.01 0.23 4.83
N HIS A 109 -15.40 1.48 4.57
CA HIS A 109 -15.73 1.98 3.23
C HIS A 109 -14.87 3.20 2.83
N GLU A 110 -13.68 3.34 3.39
CA GLU A 110 -12.77 4.45 3.06
C GLU A 110 -11.93 4.14 1.82
N PRO A 111 -12.11 4.86 0.70
CA PRO A 111 -11.31 4.67 -0.49
C PRO A 111 -9.93 5.30 -0.32
N SER A 112 -8.93 4.72 -0.99
CA SER A 112 -7.57 5.26 -1.05
C SER A 112 -7.05 5.22 -2.49
N MET A 113 -6.75 6.39 -3.04
CA MET A 113 -6.23 6.52 -4.41
C MET A 113 -4.85 5.88 -4.55
N GLY A 114 -3.98 6.06 -3.56
CA GLY A 114 -2.65 5.45 -3.53
C GLY A 114 -2.73 3.94 -3.50
N THR A 115 -3.54 3.40 -2.59
CA THR A 115 -3.75 1.95 -2.48
C THR A 115 -4.33 1.36 -3.77
N ALA A 116 -5.25 2.07 -4.44
CA ALA A 116 -5.82 1.62 -5.71
C ALA A 116 -4.76 1.57 -6.83
N ALA A 117 -3.82 2.52 -6.87
CA ALA A 117 -2.72 2.52 -7.84
C ALA A 117 -1.73 1.37 -7.60
N GLU A 118 -1.34 1.12 -6.34
CA GLU A 118 -0.48 0.00 -5.95
C GLU A 118 -1.12 -1.34 -6.29
N MET A 119 -2.39 -1.51 -5.94
CA MET A 119 -3.22 -2.68 -6.22
C MET A 119 -3.33 -2.96 -7.72
N TYR A 120 -3.64 -1.92 -8.53
CA TYR A 120 -3.72 -2.04 -9.97
C TYR A 120 -2.37 -2.38 -10.61
N GLY A 121 -1.29 -1.76 -10.14
CA GLY A 121 0.07 -2.07 -10.59
C GLY A 121 0.45 -3.54 -10.34
N ALA A 122 0.19 -4.05 -9.15
CA ALA A 122 0.43 -5.45 -8.82
C ALA A 122 -0.43 -6.40 -9.68
N PHE A 123 -1.71 -6.10 -9.87
CA PHE A 123 -2.61 -6.86 -10.74
C PHE A 123 -2.10 -6.89 -12.20
N GLN A 124 -1.72 -5.75 -12.77
CA GLN A 124 -1.18 -5.66 -14.13
C GLN A 124 0.13 -6.44 -14.31
N ALA A 125 0.93 -6.53 -13.26
CA ALA A 125 2.16 -7.32 -13.23
C ALA A 125 1.90 -8.84 -13.03
N GLY A 126 0.65 -9.29 -12.96
CA GLY A 126 0.28 -10.69 -12.72
C GLY A 126 0.58 -11.18 -11.31
N ARG A 127 0.65 -10.26 -10.33
CA ARG A 127 0.92 -10.62 -8.92
C ARG A 127 -0.34 -11.03 -8.20
N THR A 128 -0.19 -11.82 -7.15
CA THR A 128 -1.30 -12.16 -6.26
C THR A 128 -1.71 -10.93 -5.46
N VAL A 129 -2.96 -10.48 -5.60
CA VAL A 129 -3.52 -9.35 -4.86
C VAL A 129 -4.54 -9.87 -3.86
N VAL A 130 -4.22 -9.76 -2.57
CA VAL A 130 -5.07 -10.19 -1.46
C VAL A 130 -5.66 -8.95 -0.79
N THR A 131 -6.96 -8.72 -0.98
CA THR A 131 -7.63 -7.54 -0.45
C THR A 131 -8.47 -7.88 0.76
N ILE A 132 -8.20 -7.22 1.88
CA ILE A 132 -8.94 -7.34 3.14
C ILE A 132 -9.85 -6.11 3.26
N THR A 133 -11.17 -6.29 3.07
CA THR A 133 -12.11 -5.16 2.98
C THR A 133 -13.56 -5.57 3.13
N GLU A 134 -14.39 -4.62 3.57
CA GLU A 134 -15.84 -4.72 3.52
C GLU A 134 -16.42 -4.23 2.17
N MET A 135 -15.64 -3.55 1.34
CA MET A 135 -16.05 -2.99 0.04
C MET A 135 -16.20 -4.05 -1.07
N ARG A 136 -16.93 -5.12 -0.81
CA ARG A 136 -17.05 -6.29 -1.70
C ARG A 136 -17.76 -6.02 -3.02
N TYR A 137 -18.51 -4.91 -3.11
CA TYR A 137 -19.23 -4.49 -4.32
C TYR A 137 -18.48 -3.44 -5.13
N ASN A 138 -17.33 -3.00 -4.65
CA ASN A 138 -16.53 -2.00 -5.37
C ASN A 138 -15.88 -2.63 -6.61
N VAL A 139 -16.16 -2.08 -7.78
CA VAL A 139 -15.71 -2.63 -9.07
C VAL A 139 -14.18 -2.65 -9.17
N ALA A 140 -13.48 -1.63 -8.66
CA ALA A 140 -12.01 -1.61 -8.66
C ALA A 140 -11.44 -2.72 -7.77
N VAL A 141 -12.03 -2.94 -6.59
CA VAL A 141 -11.65 -4.05 -5.70
C VAL A 141 -11.86 -5.39 -6.38
N LEU A 142 -13.04 -5.62 -6.97
CA LEU A 142 -13.35 -6.88 -7.65
C LEU A 142 -12.44 -7.14 -8.85
N SER A 143 -12.11 -6.10 -9.63
CA SER A 143 -11.33 -6.26 -10.88
C SER A 143 -9.83 -6.44 -10.65
N CYS A 144 -9.30 -5.99 -9.51
CA CYS A 144 -7.87 -6.03 -9.23
C CYS A 144 -7.47 -7.01 -8.13
N SER A 145 -8.42 -7.70 -7.48
CA SER A 145 -8.12 -8.67 -6.42
C SER A 145 -8.09 -10.10 -6.96
N THR A 146 -7.07 -10.87 -6.56
CA THR A 146 -7.05 -12.32 -6.72
C THR A 146 -7.93 -12.97 -5.65
N VAL A 147 -7.88 -12.44 -4.43
CA VAL A 147 -8.65 -12.90 -3.27
C VAL A 147 -9.20 -11.70 -2.51
N ILE A 148 -10.47 -11.78 -2.09
CA ILE A 148 -11.11 -10.76 -1.25
C ILE A 148 -11.53 -11.41 0.07
N LEU A 149 -10.99 -10.91 1.17
CA LEU A 149 -11.19 -11.41 2.51
C LEU A 149 -11.98 -10.39 3.34
N PRO A 150 -12.90 -10.82 4.21
CA PRO A 150 -13.72 -9.90 4.98
C PRO A 150 -12.95 -9.22 6.12
N ASP A 151 -11.95 -9.90 6.70
CA ASP A 151 -11.27 -9.46 7.91
C ASP A 151 -9.88 -10.10 8.07
N LEU A 152 -9.19 -9.73 9.15
CA LEU A 152 -7.87 -10.24 9.50
C LEU A 152 -7.86 -11.71 9.90
N ALA A 153 -8.95 -12.24 10.42
CA ALA A 153 -9.05 -13.67 10.77
C ALA A 153 -9.04 -14.52 9.50
N ALA A 154 -9.84 -14.11 8.50
CA ALA A 154 -9.82 -14.74 7.17
C ALA A 154 -8.46 -14.61 6.48
N PHE A 155 -7.74 -13.50 6.68
CA PHE A 155 -6.38 -13.32 6.17
C PHE A 155 -5.39 -14.28 6.85
N SER A 156 -5.48 -14.48 8.17
CA SER A 156 -4.66 -15.46 8.89
C SER A 156 -4.89 -16.88 8.37
N ASP A 157 -6.14 -17.23 8.13
CA ASP A 157 -6.51 -18.55 7.62
C ASP A 157 -6.02 -18.76 6.18
N TRP A 158 -6.08 -17.73 5.36
CA TRP A 158 -5.57 -17.75 4.00
C TRP A 158 -4.04 -17.91 3.98
N LEU A 159 -3.30 -17.13 4.79
CA LEU A 159 -1.84 -17.27 4.92
C LEU A 159 -1.43 -18.69 5.31
N ALA A 160 -2.18 -19.34 6.21
CA ALA A 160 -1.87 -20.67 6.69
C ALA A 160 -2.12 -21.79 5.66
N LYS A 161 -3.01 -21.56 4.68
CA LYS A 161 -3.46 -22.61 3.74
C LYS A 161 -2.91 -22.42 2.32
N ASP A 162 -2.94 -21.18 1.83
CA ASP A 162 -2.79 -20.86 0.41
C ASP A 162 -1.62 -19.92 0.12
N GLY A 163 -1.04 -19.31 1.15
CA GLY A 163 0.03 -18.32 1.00
C GLY A 163 1.23 -18.79 0.19
N ASP A 164 1.56 -20.09 0.24
CA ASP A 164 2.66 -20.69 -0.52
C ASP A 164 2.23 -21.24 -1.89
N SER A 165 0.97 -21.63 -2.07
CA SER A 165 0.51 -22.33 -3.27
C SER A 165 0.29 -21.39 -4.47
N LEU A 166 -0.02 -20.11 -4.23
CA LEU A 166 -0.30 -19.12 -5.26
C LEU A 166 0.97 -18.50 -5.88
N CYS A 167 2.13 -18.67 -5.23
CA CYS A 167 3.42 -18.23 -5.76
C CYS A 167 4.03 -19.19 -6.79
N THR A 168 3.44 -20.36 -7.03
CA THR A 168 4.00 -21.40 -7.91
C THR A 168 3.35 -21.49 -9.28
N THR A 169 2.34 -20.69 -9.58
CA THR A 169 1.66 -20.67 -10.90
C THR A 169 2.04 -19.43 -11.71
N SER A 170 3.27 -19.38 -12.16
CA SER A 170 3.73 -18.45 -13.22
C SER A 170 4.50 -19.19 -14.26
#